data_690e08b09c08160ccd844b3f74946598
#
_entry.id   690e08b09c08160ccd844b3f74946598
#
_cell.length_a   1.000
_cell.length_b   1.000
_cell.length_c   1.000
_cell.angle_alpha   90.00
_cell.angle_beta   90.00
_cell.angle_gamma   90.00
#
_symmetry.space_group_name_H-M   'P 1'
#
loop_
_entity.id
_entity.type
_entity.pdbx_description
1 polymer ?
#
loop_
_entity_poly.entity_id
_entity_poly.type
_entity_poly.pdbx_seq_one_letter_code
_entity_poly.pdbx_strand_id
1 'polypeptide(L)'
;SHEACALAGAWKLNKLIALYDDNGISIDGKVAPWFIDKTPERFKAYGWQVISDVDGHDSNAVSDAIAIAKRSPDRPTLIICKTNIGKGSPNRANTAKAHGEPLGSEEIALTRSAIGWDSPPFEIPQDVYADWSAIAQGQQDEDEWNRLFASYETAHPDLAAEYVRRMAGALPKNFAQTVVDTVIDAHTKAETVASRKASQLALEAFTAPLQHHAVGVAERGAEAAGVLPMTQHTALGV
;
A
#
# COMPACT_ATOMS: atom_id res chain seq x y z
N SER A 1 9.69 -7.50 -5.99
CA SER A 1 8.22 -7.33 -5.85
C SER A 1 7.42 -8.63 -6.05
N HIS A 2 7.99 -9.65 -6.72
CA HIS A 2 7.32 -10.93 -6.92
C HIS A 2 6.94 -11.61 -5.61
N GLU A 3 7.87 -11.67 -4.67
CA GLU A 3 7.69 -12.29 -3.35
C GLU A 3 6.60 -11.56 -2.55
N ALA A 4 6.62 -10.23 -2.57
CA ALA A 4 5.60 -9.43 -1.88
C ALA A 4 4.20 -9.64 -2.48
N CYS A 5 4.09 -9.71 -3.82
CA CYS A 5 2.82 -9.99 -4.49
C CYS A 5 2.31 -11.41 -4.22
N ALA A 6 3.21 -12.41 -4.23
CA ALA A 6 2.86 -13.79 -3.88
C ALA A 6 2.40 -13.90 -2.42
N LEU A 7 3.08 -13.21 -1.50
CA LEU A 7 2.74 -13.18 -0.08
C LEU A 7 1.38 -12.51 0.16
N ALA A 8 1.10 -11.39 -0.52
CA ALA A 8 -0.20 -10.72 -0.45
C ALA A 8 -1.36 -11.64 -0.88
N GLY A 9 -1.15 -12.45 -1.92
CA GLY A 9 -2.11 -13.47 -2.34
C GLY A 9 -2.28 -14.59 -1.31
N ALA A 10 -1.17 -15.12 -0.78
CA ALA A 10 -1.17 -16.16 0.25
C ALA A 10 -1.89 -15.70 1.54
N TRP A 11 -1.70 -14.45 1.92
CA TRP A 11 -2.34 -13.85 3.09
C TRP A 11 -3.77 -13.35 2.83
N LYS A 12 -4.26 -13.49 1.59
CA LYS A 12 -5.62 -13.11 1.21
C LYS A 12 -5.95 -11.64 1.54
N LEU A 13 -5.03 -10.73 1.22
CA LEU A 13 -5.17 -9.31 1.52
C LEU A 13 -6.24 -8.66 0.62
N ASN A 14 -7.50 -8.98 0.86
CA ASN A 14 -8.64 -8.57 0.02
C ASN A 14 -8.90 -7.07 -0.04
N LYS A 15 -8.36 -6.28 0.89
CA LYS A 15 -8.43 -4.82 0.86
C LYS A 15 -7.33 -4.17 0.02
N LEU A 16 -6.35 -4.97 -0.45
CA LEU A 16 -5.31 -4.48 -1.34
C LEU A 16 -5.82 -4.47 -2.78
N ILE A 17 -5.98 -3.27 -3.32
CA ILE A 17 -6.38 -3.03 -4.71
C ILE A 17 -5.24 -2.28 -5.37
N ALA A 18 -4.68 -2.84 -6.43
CA ALA A 18 -3.62 -2.23 -7.21
C ALA A 18 -4.13 -1.90 -8.63
N LEU A 19 -3.76 -0.73 -9.14
CA LEU A 19 -3.99 -0.34 -10.52
C LEU A 19 -2.67 -0.44 -11.26
N TYR A 20 -2.69 -1.08 -12.43
CA TYR A 20 -1.55 -1.20 -13.32
C TYR A 20 -1.80 -0.33 -14.56
N ASP A 21 -0.96 0.67 -14.76
CA ASP A 21 -1.00 1.52 -15.94
C ASP A 21 -0.29 0.81 -17.11
N ASP A 22 -1.08 0.20 -17.98
CA ASP A 22 -0.62 -0.57 -19.13
C ASP A 22 -0.64 0.31 -20.40
N ASN A 23 0.31 1.25 -20.47
CA ASN A 23 0.41 2.19 -21.58
C ASN A 23 1.37 1.77 -22.71
N GLY A 24 2.13 0.68 -22.51
CA GLY A 24 3.02 0.12 -23.53
C GLY A 24 4.27 0.94 -23.86
N ILE A 25 4.60 1.98 -23.10
CA ILE A 25 5.74 2.88 -23.34
C ILE A 25 6.65 2.93 -22.11
N SER A 26 7.95 2.96 -22.36
CA SER A 26 9.01 3.25 -21.38
C SER A 26 9.82 4.45 -21.83
N ILE A 27 10.84 4.80 -21.03
CA ILE A 27 11.82 5.86 -21.40
C ILE A 27 12.54 5.57 -22.72
N ASP A 28 12.70 4.31 -23.08
CA ASP A 28 13.36 3.86 -24.31
C ASP A 28 12.38 3.61 -25.48
N GLY A 29 11.10 3.91 -25.31
CA GLY A 29 10.06 3.73 -26.31
C GLY A 29 9.11 2.56 -26.03
N LYS A 30 8.67 1.88 -27.08
CA LYS A 30 7.71 0.76 -26.95
C LYS A 30 8.31 -0.40 -26.16
N VAL A 31 7.54 -0.91 -25.19
CA VAL A 31 7.97 -2.01 -24.31
C VAL A 31 7.92 -3.40 -24.98
N ALA A 32 7.14 -3.55 -26.05
CA ALA A 32 6.91 -4.86 -26.70
C ALA A 32 8.17 -5.68 -27.05
N PRO A 33 9.33 -5.07 -27.43
CA PRO A 33 10.56 -5.84 -27.67
C PRO A 33 11.24 -6.37 -26.41
N TRP A 34 10.93 -5.81 -25.23
CA TRP A 34 11.63 -6.05 -23.96
C TRP A 34 10.77 -6.72 -22.91
N PHE A 35 9.47 -6.52 -22.99
CA PHE A 35 8.51 -6.97 -21.98
C PHE A 35 7.42 -7.81 -22.65
N ILE A 36 7.56 -9.13 -22.52
CA ILE A 36 6.64 -10.13 -23.08
C ILE A 36 5.84 -10.86 -22.00
N ASP A 37 5.91 -10.39 -20.77
CA ASP A 37 5.28 -11.02 -19.63
C ASP A 37 3.76 -11.01 -19.76
N LYS A 38 3.15 -12.12 -19.39
CA LYS A 38 1.70 -12.23 -19.27
C LYS A 38 1.28 -11.81 -17.86
N THR A 39 1.27 -10.50 -17.62
CA THR A 39 0.95 -9.92 -16.30
C THR A 39 -0.35 -10.45 -15.70
N PRO A 40 -1.46 -10.58 -16.44
CA PRO A 40 -2.69 -11.15 -15.91
C PRO A 40 -2.50 -12.56 -15.35
N GLU A 41 -1.85 -13.45 -16.11
CA GLU A 41 -1.62 -14.83 -15.71
C GLU A 41 -0.68 -14.94 -14.52
N ARG A 42 0.34 -14.08 -14.47
CA ARG A 42 1.27 -14.01 -13.35
C ARG A 42 0.56 -13.69 -12.05
N PHE A 43 -0.27 -12.67 -12.03
CA PHE A 43 -1.00 -12.26 -10.83
C PHE A 43 -2.10 -13.26 -10.45
N LYS A 44 -2.75 -13.90 -11.42
CA LYS A 44 -3.64 -15.04 -11.15
C LYS A 44 -2.91 -16.19 -10.45
N ALA A 45 -1.66 -16.49 -10.89
CA ALA A 45 -0.83 -17.52 -10.26
C ALA A 45 -0.43 -17.16 -8.81
N TYR A 46 -0.33 -15.87 -8.45
CA TYR A 46 -0.15 -15.43 -7.07
C TYR A 46 -1.43 -15.49 -6.22
N GLY A 47 -2.56 -15.89 -6.78
CA GLY A 47 -3.84 -15.94 -6.07
C GLY A 47 -4.61 -14.61 -6.06
N TRP A 48 -4.26 -13.65 -6.91
CA TRP A 48 -4.97 -12.38 -7.06
C TRP A 48 -6.21 -12.52 -7.94
N GLN A 49 -7.23 -11.73 -7.66
CA GLN A 49 -8.25 -11.38 -8.66
C GLN A 49 -7.62 -10.43 -9.68
N VAL A 50 -7.89 -10.63 -10.97
CA VAL A 50 -7.40 -9.76 -12.04
C VAL A 50 -8.57 -9.28 -12.88
N ILE A 51 -8.68 -7.95 -13.04
CA ILE A 51 -9.63 -7.28 -13.91
C ILE A 51 -8.82 -6.66 -15.04
N SER A 52 -8.92 -7.23 -16.24
CA SER A 52 -8.13 -6.83 -17.41
C SER A 52 -8.90 -5.90 -18.33
N ASP A 53 -8.15 -5.22 -19.21
CA ASP A 53 -8.67 -4.44 -20.34
C ASP A 53 -9.64 -3.30 -19.95
N VAL A 54 -9.43 -2.73 -18.76
CA VAL A 54 -10.17 -1.55 -18.30
C VAL A 54 -9.68 -0.34 -19.10
N ASP A 55 -10.61 0.44 -19.70
CA ASP A 55 -10.24 1.72 -20.29
C ASP A 55 -9.87 2.70 -19.16
N GLY A 56 -8.57 2.94 -18.98
CA GLY A 56 -8.04 3.83 -17.94
C GLY A 56 -8.35 5.32 -18.17
N HIS A 57 -8.95 5.64 -19.31
CA HIS A 57 -9.41 7.00 -19.63
C HIS A 57 -10.94 7.18 -19.51
N ASP A 58 -11.66 6.11 -19.20
CA ASP A 58 -13.08 6.14 -18.86
C ASP A 58 -13.22 6.03 -17.33
N SER A 59 -13.61 7.13 -16.69
CA SER A 59 -13.79 7.22 -15.25
C SER A 59 -14.86 6.25 -14.72
N ASN A 60 -15.90 5.95 -15.51
CA ASN A 60 -16.93 4.99 -15.13
C ASN A 60 -16.39 3.57 -15.16
N ALA A 61 -15.64 3.20 -16.19
CA ALA A 61 -15.01 1.87 -16.29
C ALA A 61 -14.04 1.63 -15.13
N VAL A 62 -13.24 2.64 -14.76
CA VAL A 62 -12.33 2.55 -13.60
C VAL A 62 -13.11 2.44 -12.29
N SER A 63 -14.17 3.25 -12.11
CA SER A 63 -15.01 3.22 -10.92
C SER A 63 -15.70 1.85 -10.74
N ASP A 64 -16.23 1.28 -11.82
CA ASP A 64 -16.87 -0.03 -11.82
C ASP A 64 -15.85 -1.14 -11.46
N ALA A 65 -14.66 -1.08 -12.02
CA ALA A 65 -13.58 -2.02 -11.70
C ALA A 65 -13.19 -1.94 -10.22
N ILE A 66 -13.07 -0.74 -9.65
CA ILE A 66 -12.82 -0.53 -8.21
C ILE A 66 -13.98 -1.09 -7.37
N ALA A 67 -15.23 -0.85 -7.78
CA ALA A 67 -16.40 -1.39 -7.08
C ALA A 67 -16.43 -2.93 -7.09
N ILE A 68 -16.02 -3.57 -8.19
CA ILE A 68 -15.85 -5.03 -8.25
C ILE A 68 -14.73 -5.47 -7.31
N ALA A 69 -13.58 -4.79 -7.32
CA ALA A 69 -12.44 -5.12 -6.46
C ALA A 69 -12.79 -5.04 -4.97
N LYS A 70 -13.54 -4.01 -4.55
CA LYS A 70 -13.99 -3.84 -3.16
C LYS A 70 -14.89 -4.98 -2.66
N ARG A 71 -15.54 -5.71 -3.55
CA ARG A 71 -16.38 -6.87 -3.21
C ARG A 71 -15.62 -8.18 -3.13
N SER A 72 -14.33 -8.19 -3.43
CA SER A 72 -13.50 -9.40 -3.31
C SER A 72 -13.44 -9.88 -1.86
N PRO A 73 -13.88 -11.11 -1.55
CA PRO A 73 -14.00 -11.55 -0.16
C PRO A 73 -12.65 -11.99 0.44
N ASP A 74 -11.74 -12.51 -0.39
CA ASP A 74 -10.62 -13.32 0.10
C ASP A 74 -9.33 -13.18 -0.71
N ARG A 75 -9.21 -12.21 -1.61
CA ARG A 75 -7.98 -12.03 -2.39
C ARG A 75 -7.74 -10.59 -2.78
N PRO A 76 -6.47 -10.16 -2.91
CA PRO A 76 -6.13 -8.87 -3.48
C PRO A 76 -6.54 -8.78 -4.95
N THR A 77 -6.73 -7.57 -5.46
CA THR A 77 -7.14 -7.34 -6.84
C THR A 77 -6.14 -6.49 -7.60
N LEU A 78 -5.78 -6.93 -8.81
CA LEU A 78 -5.07 -6.12 -9.79
C LEU A 78 -6.07 -5.67 -10.87
N ILE A 79 -6.18 -4.36 -11.08
CA ILE A 79 -6.92 -3.72 -12.16
C ILE A 79 -5.92 -3.28 -13.22
N ILE A 80 -6.01 -3.84 -14.43
CA ILE A 80 -5.12 -3.49 -15.55
C ILE A 80 -5.82 -2.46 -16.43
N CYS A 81 -5.33 -1.23 -16.37
CA CYS A 81 -5.88 -0.08 -17.07
C CYS A 81 -5.09 0.17 -18.36
N LYS A 82 -5.77 0.08 -19.49
CA LYS A 82 -5.21 0.50 -20.79
C LYS A 82 -5.25 2.02 -20.87
N THR A 83 -4.09 2.62 -21.05
CA THR A 83 -3.95 4.07 -21.13
C THR A 83 -3.05 4.51 -22.28
N ASN A 84 -3.03 5.80 -22.53
CA ASN A 84 -2.09 6.45 -23.43
C ASN A 84 -1.26 7.44 -22.63
N ILE A 85 0.04 7.18 -22.48
CA ILE A 85 0.94 8.16 -21.84
C ILE A 85 0.89 9.49 -22.59
N GLY A 86 0.78 10.60 -21.84
CA GLY A 86 0.68 11.93 -22.43
C GLY A 86 -0.64 12.17 -23.18
N LYS A 87 -1.74 11.49 -22.79
CA LYS A 87 -3.07 11.71 -23.38
C LYS A 87 -3.40 13.19 -23.46
N GLY A 88 -3.87 13.62 -24.62
CA GLY A 88 -4.22 15.02 -24.91
C GLY A 88 -3.06 15.80 -25.56
N SER A 89 -1.83 15.30 -25.54
CA SER A 89 -0.72 15.92 -26.24
C SER A 89 -0.72 15.50 -27.72
N PRO A 90 -0.91 16.43 -28.68
CA PRO A 90 -1.02 16.07 -30.09
C PRO A 90 0.23 15.40 -30.68
N ASN A 91 1.43 15.82 -30.25
CA ASN A 91 2.69 15.37 -30.84
C ASN A 91 3.52 14.48 -29.91
N ARG A 92 3.17 14.38 -28.62
CA ARG A 92 3.96 13.64 -27.63
C ARG A 92 3.24 12.42 -27.07
N ALA A 93 1.91 12.30 -27.22
CA ALA A 93 1.19 11.13 -26.74
C ALA A 93 1.77 9.83 -27.32
N ASN A 94 1.82 8.77 -26.49
CA ASN A 94 2.37 7.43 -26.84
C ASN A 94 3.84 7.44 -27.32
N THR A 95 4.64 8.36 -26.83
CA THR A 95 6.06 8.44 -27.16
C THR A 95 6.93 8.38 -25.90
N ALA A 96 8.20 7.95 -26.06
CA ALA A 96 9.22 8.01 -25.00
C ALA A 96 9.40 9.42 -24.43
N LYS A 97 9.23 10.44 -25.27
CA LYS A 97 9.36 11.84 -24.84
C LYS A 97 8.30 12.24 -23.81
N ALA A 98 7.09 11.69 -23.88
CA ALA A 98 6.08 11.91 -22.85
C ALA A 98 6.45 11.25 -21.51
N HIS A 99 7.28 10.20 -21.52
CA HIS A 99 7.72 9.51 -20.31
C HIS A 99 8.78 10.30 -19.52
N GLY A 100 9.79 10.87 -20.19
CA GLY A 100 10.98 11.38 -19.52
C GLY A 100 11.30 12.86 -19.73
N GLU A 101 10.54 13.60 -20.55
CA GLU A 101 10.83 14.98 -20.92
C GLU A 101 9.63 15.89 -20.62
N PRO A 102 9.88 17.18 -20.25
CA PRO A 102 8.83 18.20 -20.26
C PRO A 102 8.24 18.35 -21.66
N LEU A 103 6.95 18.64 -21.75
CA LEU A 103 6.28 18.87 -23.04
C LEU A 103 6.86 20.05 -23.83
N GLY A 104 7.33 21.09 -23.12
CA GLY A 104 7.77 22.35 -23.70
C GLY A 104 6.59 23.31 -23.98
N SER A 105 6.89 24.60 -24.11
CA SER A 105 5.86 25.65 -24.18
C SER A 105 4.88 25.48 -25.34
N GLU A 106 5.38 25.13 -26.51
CA GLU A 106 4.55 24.93 -27.71
C GLU A 106 3.59 23.75 -27.53
N GLU A 107 4.10 22.62 -27.12
CA GLU A 107 3.28 21.41 -26.92
C GLU A 107 2.30 21.57 -25.76
N ILE A 108 2.66 22.31 -24.69
CA ILE A 108 1.75 22.67 -23.61
C ILE A 108 0.55 23.46 -24.17
N ALA A 109 0.79 24.47 -25.03
CA ALA A 109 -0.26 25.26 -25.64
C ALA A 109 -1.22 24.39 -26.48
N LEU A 110 -0.65 23.50 -27.31
CA LEU A 110 -1.42 22.54 -28.10
C LEU A 110 -2.22 21.57 -27.24
N THR A 111 -1.60 21.04 -26.19
CA THR A 111 -2.25 20.11 -25.25
C THR A 111 -3.40 20.79 -24.53
N ARG A 112 -3.21 22.01 -24.02
CA ARG A 112 -4.27 22.78 -23.36
C ARG A 112 -5.47 22.98 -24.28
N SER A 113 -5.22 23.36 -25.52
CA SER A 113 -6.27 23.49 -26.54
C SER A 113 -6.98 22.14 -26.82
N ALA A 114 -6.21 21.06 -26.93
CA ALA A 114 -6.75 19.74 -27.23
C ALA A 114 -7.64 19.17 -26.08
N ILE A 115 -7.32 19.48 -24.82
CA ILE A 115 -8.12 19.05 -23.66
C ILE A 115 -9.16 20.08 -23.21
N GLY A 116 -9.26 21.24 -23.89
CA GLY A 116 -10.20 22.31 -23.54
C GLY A 116 -9.88 23.01 -22.22
N TRP A 117 -8.61 23.15 -21.86
CA TRP A 117 -8.17 23.81 -20.63
C TRP A 117 -7.76 25.26 -20.86
N ASP A 118 -8.62 26.22 -20.54
CA ASP A 118 -8.45 27.64 -20.84
C ASP A 118 -7.90 28.47 -19.66
N SER A 119 -7.89 27.90 -18.42
CA SER A 119 -7.39 28.63 -17.25
C SER A 119 -5.91 28.95 -17.37
N PRO A 120 -5.44 30.11 -16.85
CA PRO A 120 -4.00 30.43 -16.81
C PRO A 120 -3.17 29.37 -16.08
N PRO A 121 -1.84 29.32 -16.27
CA PRO A 121 -0.96 28.43 -15.54
C PRO A 121 -1.10 28.64 -14.02
N PHE A 122 -1.22 27.54 -13.27
CA PHE A 122 -1.38 27.49 -11.82
C PHE A 122 -2.68 28.11 -11.27
N GLU A 123 -3.62 28.48 -12.13
CA GLU A 123 -4.95 28.89 -11.73
C GLU A 123 -5.95 27.76 -11.98
N ILE A 124 -6.64 27.36 -10.91
CA ILE A 124 -7.69 26.34 -10.97
C ILE A 124 -9.03 27.01 -10.75
N PRO A 125 -10.03 26.78 -11.61
CA PRO A 125 -11.40 27.30 -11.44
C PRO A 125 -11.99 26.94 -10.08
N GLN A 126 -12.79 27.85 -9.52
CA GLN A 126 -13.35 27.66 -8.19
C GLN A 126 -14.36 26.52 -8.10
N ASP A 127 -15.07 26.22 -9.16
CA ASP A 127 -15.97 25.06 -9.28
C ASP A 127 -15.20 23.75 -9.18
N VAL A 128 -14.02 23.65 -9.83
CA VAL A 128 -13.16 22.47 -9.70
C VAL A 128 -12.67 22.31 -8.26
N TYR A 129 -12.30 23.40 -7.58
CA TYR A 129 -11.95 23.33 -6.16
C TYR A 129 -13.11 22.84 -5.30
N ALA A 130 -14.33 23.33 -5.57
CA ALA A 130 -15.51 22.94 -4.82
C ALA A 130 -15.84 21.46 -5.01
N ASP A 131 -15.74 20.95 -6.25
CA ASP A 131 -16.04 19.55 -6.58
C ASP A 131 -14.99 18.57 -5.98
N TRP A 132 -13.73 19.00 -5.87
CA TRP A 132 -12.65 18.18 -5.32
C TRP A 132 -12.45 18.36 -3.81
N SER A 133 -13.13 19.33 -3.18
CA SER A 133 -12.97 19.58 -1.75
C SER A 133 -13.60 18.48 -0.92
N ALA A 134 -12.77 17.75 -0.17
CA ALA A 134 -13.21 16.79 0.83
C ALA A 134 -13.08 17.31 2.28
N ILE A 135 -12.88 18.62 2.47
CA ILE A 135 -12.62 19.20 3.80
C ILE A 135 -13.78 18.92 4.76
N ALA A 136 -15.01 19.17 4.33
CA ALA A 136 -16.20 18.99 5.18
C ALA A 136 -16.43 17.50 5.50
N GLN A 137 -16.26 16.62 4.51
CA GLN A 137 -16.37 15.17 4.71
C GLN A 137 -15.25 14.65 5.61
N GLY A 138 -14.01 15.08 5.37
CA GLY A 138 -12.87 14.71 6.21
C GLY A 138 -13.02 15.12 7.67
N GLN A 139 -13.62 16.31 7.93
CA GLN A 139 -13.92 16.72 9.30
C GLN A 139 -14.97 15.81 9.96
N GLN A 140 -16.00 15.39 9.23
CA GLN A 140 -17.00 14.46 9.76
C GLN A 140 -16.39 13.10 10.08
N ASP A 141 -15.55 12.57 9.18
CA ASP A 141 -14.87 11.28 9.35
C ASP A 141 -13.91 11.33 10.56
N GLU A 142 -13.19 12.45 10.74
CA GLU A 142 -12.31 12.68 11.90
C GLU A 142 -13.11 12.77 13.21
N ASP A 143 -14.21 13.49 13.23
CA ASP A 143 -15.09 13.60 14.39
C ASP A 143 -15.70 12.24 14.77
N GLU A 144 -16.07 11.43 13.79
CA GLU A 144 -16.55 10.06 14.02
C GLU A 144 -15.46 9.17 14.59
N TRP A 145 -14.26 9.22 14.01
CA TRP A 145 -13.10 8.51 14.53
C TRP A 145 -12.79 8.92 15.98
N ASN A 146 -12.75 10.20 16.27
CA ASN A 146 -12.44 10.71 17.60
C ASN A 146 -13.47 10.23 18.65
N ARG A 147 -14.76 10.20 18.29
CA ARG A 147 -15.82 9.64 19.18
C ARG A 147 -15.64 8.13 19.40
N LEU A 148 -15.33 7.39 18.34
CA LEU A 148 -15.06 5.96 18.43
C LEU A 148 -13.84 5.69 19.31
N PHE A 149 -12.76 6.44 19.12
CA PHE A 149 -11.53 6.29 19.88
C PHE A 149 -11.72 6.63 21.36
N ALA A 150 -12.45 7.69 21.68
CA ALA A 150 -12.77 8.04 23.08
C ALA A 150 -13.58 6.92 23.78
N SER A 151 -14.51 6.29 23.08
CA SER A 151 -15.25 5.14 23.59
C SER A 151 -14.34 3.93 23.80
N TYR A 152 -13.42 3.69 22.87
CA TYR A 152 -12.41 2.63 22.99
C TYR A 152 -11.44 2.88 24.14
N GLU A 153 -10.97 4.12 24.33
CA GLU A 153 -10.10 4.51 25.43
C GLU A 153 -10.76 4.29 26.80
N THR A 154 -12.05 4.59 26.89
CA THR A 154 -12.83 4.34 28.11
C THR A 154 -12.95 2.83 28.40
N ALA A 155 -13.20 2.01 27.39
CA ALA A 155 -13.36 0.57 27.53
C ALA A 155 -12.03 -0.19 27.70
N HIS A 156 -10.95 0.33 27.09
CA HIS A 156 -9.65 -0.35 27.00
C HIS A 156 -8.49 0.63 27.17
N PRO A 157 -8.34 1.28 28.35
CA PRO A 157 -7.37 2.37 28.55
C PRO A 157 -5.91 1.98 28.24
N ASP A 158 -5.48 0.79 28.66
CA ASP A 158 -4.10 0.34 28.42
C ASP A 158 -3.81 0.09 26.93
N LEU A 159 -4.78 -0.46 26.21
CA LEU A 159 -4.64 -0.69 24.76
C LEU A 159 -4.69 0.62 23.96
N ALA A 160 -5.51 1.56 24.38
CA ALA A 160 -5.57 2.90 23.78
C ALA A 160 -4.25 3.66 24.00
N ALA A 161 -3.70 3.61 25.21
CA ALA A 161 -2.40 4.23 25.52
C ALA A 161 -1.27 3.60 24.67
N GLU A 162 -1.28 2.29 24.50
CA GLU A 162 -0.31 1.58 23.65
C GLU A 162 -0.49 1.92 22.16
N TYR A 163 -1.72 2.05 21.69
CA TYR A 163 -2.01 2.51 20.33
C TYR A 163 -1.46 3.91 20.11
N VAL A 164 -1.75 4.87 20.99
CA VAL A 164 -1.25 6.25 20.91
C VAL A 164 0.27 6.28 20.92
N ARG A 165 0.92 5.52 21.81
CA ARG A 165 2.36 5.41 21.87
C ARG A 165 2.96 4.95 20.54
N ARG A 166 2.38 3.91 19.91
CA ARG A 166 2.85 3.37 18.62
C ARG A 166 2.64 4.36 17.48
N MET A 167 1.49 5.01 17.44
CA MET A 167 1.20 6.02 16.41
C MET A 167 2.11 7.24 16.51
N ALA A 168 2.55 7.60 17.71
CA ALA A 168 3.56 8.62 17.94
C ALA A 168 4.99 8.17 17.61
N GLY A 169 5.22 6.90 17.24
CA GLY A 169 6.55 6.34 17.01
C GLY A 169 7.40 6.19 18.29
N ALA A 170 6.78 6.33 19.48
CA ALA A 170 7.50 6.22 20.74
C ALA A 170 7.79 4.77 21.12
N LEU A 171 8.99 4.52 21.59
CA LEU A 171 9.40 3.20 22.08
C LEU A 171 8.89 2.96 23.51
N PRO A 172 8.71 1.69 23.94
CA PRO A 172 8.41 1.37 25.32
C PRO A 172 9.48 1.88 26.29
N LYS A 173 9.07 2.28 27.52
CA LYS A 173 9.98 2.85 28.52
C LYS A 173 11.19 1.96 28.85
N ASN A 174 11.02 0.65 28.80
CA ASN A 174 12.06 -0.35 29.06
C ASN A 174 12.89 -0.73 27.83
N PHE A 175 12.62 -0.19 26.65
CA PHE A 175 13.29 -0.61 25.41
C PHE A 175 14.80 -0.42 25.46
N ALA A 176 15.28 0.73 25.92
CA ALA A 176 16.72 0.99 26.05
C ALA A 176 17.41 -0.01 26.98
N GLN A 177 16.79 -0.34 28.11
CA GLN A 177 17.34 -1.35 29.02
C GLN A 177 17.34 -2.74 28.38
N THR A 178 16.30 -3.12 27.67
CA THR A 178 16.25 -4.40 26.93
C THR A 178 17.41 -4.50 25.93
N VAL A 179 17.72 -3.42 25.21
CA VAL A 179 18.88 -3.41 24.29
C VAL A 179 20.19 -3.67 25.03
N VAL A 180 20.42 -2.95 26.13
CA VAL A 180 21.63 -3.12 26.96
C VAL A 180 21.73 -4.55 27.49
N ASP A 181 20.67 -5.08 28.08
CA ASP A 181 20.64 -6.43 28.65
C ASP A 181 20.89 -7.49 27.58
N THR A 182 20.33 -7.32 26.38
CA THR A 182 20.57 -8.23 25.25
C THR A 182 22.03 -8.26 24.83
N VAL A 183 22.69 -7.10 24.77
CA VAL A 183 24.10 -7.02 24.40
C VAL A 183 24.98 -7.64 25.48
N ILE A 184 24.69 -7.39 26.75
CA ILE A 184 25.42 -8.00 27.90
C ILE A 184 25.24 -9.51 27.87
N ASP A 185 24.04 -10.03 27.68
CA ASP A 185 23.75 -11.46 27.61
C ASP A 185 24.51 -12.13 26.46
N ALA A 186 24.46 -11.53 25.25
CA ALA A 186 25.21 -12.04 24.10
C ALA A 186 26.71 -12.06 24.35
N HIS A 187 27.26 -11.01 24.99
CA HIS A 187 28.69 -10.97 25.37
C HIS A 187 29.04 -12.03 26.42
N THR A 188 28.18 -12.23 27.39
CA THR A 188 28.42 -13.19 28.50
C THR A 188 28.34 -14.62 27.97
N LYS A 189 27.43 -14.94 27.07
CA LYS A 189 27.32 -16.26 26.45
C LYS A 189 28.49 -16.58 25.53
N ALA A 190 29.10 -15.57 24.92
CA ALA A 190 30.27 -15.67 24.04
C ALA A 190 30.14 -16.75 22.94
N GLU A 191 28.91 -17.00 22.44
CA GLU A 191 28.65 -18.02 21.42
C GLU A 191 29.12 -17.55 20.05
N THR A 192 29.75 -18.44 19.29
CA THR A 192 30.09 -18.20 17.89
C THR A 192 28.89 -18.58 17.02
N VAL A 193 28.25 -17.60 16.41
CA VAL A 193 27.08 -17.79 15.56
C VAL A 193 27.27 -17.15 14.20
N ALA A 194 26.58 -17.69 13.18
CA ALA A 194 26.55 -17.06 11.87
C ALA A 194 25.88 -15.67 11.95
N SER A 195 26.30 -14.71 11.11
CA SER A 195 25.79 -13.34 11.10
C SER A 195 24.26 -13.25 10.97
N ARG A 196 23.65 -14.11 10.13
CA ARG A 196 22.18 -14.20 10.01
C ARG A 196 21.52 -14.64 11.32
N LYS A 197 22.14 -15.54 12.10
CA LYS A 197 21.62 -15.96 13.41
C LYS A 197 21.78 -14.87 14.44
N ALA A 198 22.88 -14.13 14.43
CA ALA A 198 23.06 -12.95 15.27
C ALA A 198 21.99 -11.89 15.00
N SER A 199 21.69 -11.61 13.73
CA SER A 199 20.60 -10.70 13.34
C SER A 199 19.24 -11.21 13.83
N GLN A 200 18.94 -12.49 13.68
CA GLN A 200 17.70 -13.09 14.19
C GLN A 200 17.57 -12.91 15.70
N LEU A 201 18.62 -13.25 16.47
CA LEU A 201 18.60 -13.12 17.93
C LEU A 201 18.38 -11.67 18.38
N ALA A 202 19.03 -10.71 17.71
CA ALA A 202 18.82 -9.30 17.98
C ALA A 202 17.38 -8.86 17.71
N LEU A 203 16.82 -9.25 16.57
CA LEU A 203 15.43 -8.93 16.21
C LEU A 203 14.44 -9.55 17.20
N GLU A 204 14.60 -10.81 17.57
CA GLU A 204 13.75 -11.49 18.55
C GLU A 204 13.77 -10.77 19.90
N ALA A 205 14.97 -10.42 20.41
CA ALA A 205 15.12 -9.72 21.67
C ALA A 205 14.52 -8.30 21.64
N PHE A 206 14.76 -7.53 20.57
CA PHE A 206 14.29 -6.14 20.48
C PHE A 206 12.81 -6.03 20.19
N THR A 207 12.21 -7.03 19.52
CA THR A 207 10.78 -7.02 19.23
C THR A 207 9.93 -7.59 20.37
N ALA A 208 10.48 -8.41 21.25
CA ALA A 208 9.75 -8.99 22.38
C ALA A 208 9.01 -7.94 23.24
N PRO A 209 9.61 -6.81 23.64
CA PRO A 209 8.90 -5.77 24.38
C PRO A 209 7.81 -5.08 23.58
N LEU A 210 7.86 -5.16 22.24
CA LEU A 210 6.88 -4.55 21.34
C LEU A 210 5.67 -5.46 21.13
N GLN A 211 5.80 -6.77 21.37
CA GLN A 211 4.75 -7.77 21.09
C GLN A 211 3.82 -8.04 22.27
N HIS A 212 4.23 -7.77 23.49
CA HIS A 212 3.53 -8.22 24.71
C HIS A 212 2.07 -7.78 24.86
N HIS A 213 1.59 -6.78 24.09
CA HIS A 213 0.18 -6.38 24.12
C HIS A 213 -0.59 -6.78 22.85
N ALA A 214 0.10 -7.07 21.74
CA ALA A 214 -0.55 -7.45 20.49
C ALA A 214 -1.04 -8.91 20.50
N VAL A 215 -0.34 -9.82 21.16
CA VAL A 215 -0.67 -11.26 21.21
C VAL A 215 -1.99 -11.50 21.96
N GLY A 216 -2.21 -10.86 23.09
CA GLY A 216 -3.45 -11.04 23.87
C GLY A 216 -4.72 -10.48 23.21
N VAL A 217 -4.58 -9.54 22.26
CA VAL A 217 -5.70 -9.01 21.46
C VAL A 217 -5.95 -9.87 20.22
N ALA A 218 -4.88 -10.34 19.59
CA ALA A 218 -4.97 -11.26 18.45
C ALA A 218 -5.55 -12.61 18.87
N GLU A 219 -5.17 -13.15 20.02
CA GLU A 219 -5.72 -14.40 20.54
C GLU A 219 -7.21 -14.28 20.88
N ARG A 220 -7.62 -13.24 21.59
CA ARG A 220 -9.04 -13.00 21.90
C ARG A 220 -9.89 -12.65 20.68
N GLY A 221 -9.31 -11.93 19.70
CA GLY A 221 -9.98 -11.65 18.43
C GLY A 221 -10.04 -12.86 17.51
N ALA A 222 -9.01 -13.72 17.54
CA ALA A 222 -8.95 -14.95 16.77
C ALA A 222 -9.90 -16.03 17.32
N GLU A 223 -10.02 -16.15 18.64
CA GLU A 223 -11.02 -17.03 19.28
C GLU A 223 -12.45 -16.58 18.96
N ALA A 224 -12.73 -15.28 18.98
CA ALA A 224 -14.04 -14.72 18.63
C ALA A 224 -14.38 -14.86 17.14
N ALA A 225 -13.36 -14.91 16.26
CA ALA A 225 -13.52 -15.01 14.81
C ALA A 225 -13.30 -16.42 14.23
N GLY A 226 -12.97 -17.42 15.06
CA GLY A 226 -12.64 -18.77 14.62
C GLY A 226 -11.36 -18.87 13.76
N VAL A 227 -10.44 -17.91 13.88
CA VAL A 227 -9.17 -17.87 13.16
C VAL A 227 -8.06 -18.42 14.06
N LEU A 228 -7.33 -19.42 13.58
CA LEU A 228 -6.19 -20.02 14.32
C LEU A 228 -5.09 -18.97 14.58
N PRO A 229 -4.48 -18.96 15.78
CA PRO A 229 -3.43 -18.01 16.13
C PRO A 229 -2.19 -18.20 15.25
N MET A 230 -1.55 -17.09 14.85
CA MET A 230 -0.36 -17.04 13.98
C MET A 230 0.89 -17.74 14.54
N THR A 231 0.86 -18.20 15.78
CA THR A 231 1.98 -18.89 16.44
C THR A 231 2.24 -20.31 15.95
N GLN A 232 1.39 -20.89 15.11
CA GLN A 232 1.57 -22.26 14.58
C GLN A 232 2.24 -22.34 13.21
N HIS A 233 2.59 -21.22 12.56
CA HIS A 233 3.21 -21.23 11.22
C HIS A 233 4.74 -21.07 11.21
N THR A 234 5.42 -21.03 12.35
CA THR A 234 6.89 -20.99 12.41
C THR A 234 7.58 -22.36 12.40
N ALA A 235 6.84 -23.45 12.21
CA ALA A 235 7.34 -24.82 12.23
C ALA A 235 7.25 -25.53 10.86
N LEU A 236 7.45 -24.84 9.76
CA LEU A 236 7.77 -25.50 8.49
C LEU A 236 9.16 -25.04 8.04
N GLY A 237 10.14 -25.89 8.40
CA GLY A 237 11.49 -25.77 7.90
C GLY A 237 11.54 -26.03 6.40
N VAL A 238 12.17 -25.13 5.67
CA VAL A 238 12.98 -25.36 4.49
C VAL A 238 14.26 -24.52 4.66
#